data_606225684f753ae6edc54355c1f08ffc
#
_entry.id   606225684f753ae6edc54355c1f08ffc
#
_cell.length_a   1.000
_cell.length_b   1.000
_cell.length_c   1.000
_cell.angle_alpha   90.00
_cell.angle_beta   90.00
_cell.angle_gamma   90.00
#
_symmetry.space_group_name_H-M   'P 1'
#
loop_
_entity.id
_entity.type
_entity.pdbx_description
1 polymer ?
#
loop_
_entity_poly.entity_id
_entity_poly.type
_entity_poly.pdbx_seq_one_letter_code
_entity_poly.pdbx_strand_id
1 'polypeptide(L)'
;MARILLVEDEKAIRNVLRNILLNEDPKHSIDEAEDGEQAIEALDGASYDLVLCDIKMPKRDGLEVLAHAMTHYGDTPFVMISGHGDLDTAVGCIRGGAYDYIAKPPDLNRLITTIRQALERKKLVTENHRLRKKVDKKFEMVGESAALESVRAMLEKVAPTDARVLIMGPNGSGKEIVANQLHQFSARSRQPFIEVNCAAIPSELIESELFGHTKGSFTSAIKDRKGQFELADGGTLFLDEIGDMSLSAQAKVLRALQEGSITPVGSGKSVSVNVRVLAATNKNLNVEIAAGRFREDLYHRLSVIVIEVPALNDRRDDIPLLAEHFLGQMHGQAKQLSSEAMNHLKQLDWTGNVRQLRNVIERLYILGSNPITGAEAERYA
;
A
#
# COMPACT_ATOMS: atom_id res chain seq x y z
N MET A 1 8.62 -22.91 -8.99
CA MET A 1 8.46 -23.95 -7.95
C MET A 1 7.27 -23.54 -7.10
N ALA A 2 6.24 -24.37 -7.06
CA ALA A 2 5.04 -24.15 -6.26
C ALA A 2 4.78 -25.37 -5.38
N ARG A 3 4.15 -25.18 -4.21
CA ARG A 3 3.69 -26.25 -3.35
C ARG A 3 2.19 -26.46 -3.56
N ILE A 4 1.82 -27.65 -4.03
CA ILE A 4 0.47 -27.98 -4.43
C ILE A 4 -0.07 -29.08 -3.52
N LEU A 5 -1.29 -28.91 -3.00
CA LEU A 5 -2.01 -29.97 -2.30
C LEU A 5 -2.96 -30.64 -3.31
N LEU A 6 -2.79 -31.94 -3.51
CA LEU A 6 -3.65 -32.79 -4.34
C LEU A 6 -4.52 -33.66 -3.45
N VAL A 7 -5.82 -33.43 -3.48
CA VAL A 7 -6.82 -34.13 -2.65
C VAL A 7 -7.72 -34.98 -3.56
N GLU A 8 -7.59 -36.29 -3.47
CA GLU A 8 -8.27 -37.26 -4.32
C GLU A 8 -8.28 -38.62 -3.63
N ASP A 9 -9.40 -39.26 -3.45
CA ASP A 9 -9.51 -40.56 -2.76
C ASP A 9 -9.05 -41.72 -3.63
N GLU A 10 -9.30 -41.66 -4.96
CA GLU A 10 -8.90 -42.71 -5.89
C GLU A 10 -7.40 -42.62 -6.23
N LYS A 11 -6.61 -43.58 -5.71
CA LYS A 11 -5.16 -43.65 -5.92
C LYS A 11 -4.73 -43.62 -7.38
N ALA A 12 -5.52 -44.23 -8.29
CA ALA A 12 -5.23 -44.26 -9.73
C ALA A 12 -5.32 -42.85 -10.33
N ILE A 13 -6.37 -42.11 -10.01
CA ILE A 13 -6.61 -40.73 -10.48
C ILE A 13 -5.57 -39.81 -9.84
N ARG A 14 -5.31 -39.93 -8.54
CA ARG A 14 -4.29 -39.16 -7.81
C ARG A 14 -2.91 -39.27 -8.46
N ASN A 15 -2.48 -40.50 -8.82
CA ASN A 15 -1.22 -40.73 -9.54
C ASN A 15 -1.17 -40.06 -10.91
N VAL A 16 -2.26 -40.11 -11.68
CA VAL A 16 -2.35 -39.45 -12.99
C VAL A 16 -2.24 -37.94 -12.85
N LEU A 17 -3.02 -37.34 -11.94
CA LEU A 17 -2.98 -35.90 -11.71
C LEU A 17 -1.59 -35.45 -11.22
N ARG A 18 -0.98 -36.20 -10.29
CA ARG A 18 0.39 -35.95 -9.84
C ARG A 18 1.40 -35.94 -11.00
N ASN A 19 1.33 -36.94 -11.90
CA ASN A 19 2.21 -37.01 -13.05
C ASN A 19 2.00 -35.84 -14.02
N ILE A 20 0.76 -35.41 -14.22
CA ILE A 20 0.43 -34.23 -15.04
C ILE A 20 1.09 -32.98 -14.43
N LEU A 21 0.96 -32.77 -13.11
CA LEU A 21 1.54 -31.63 -12.41
C LEU A 21 3.08 -31.62 -12.48
N LEU A 22 3.73 -32.80 -12.32
CA LEU A 22 5.19 -32.93 -12.39
C LEU A 22 5.72 -32.81 -13.83
N ASN A 23 4.95 -33.23 -14.83
CA ASN A 23 5.32 -33.03 -16.23
C ASN A 23 5.21 -31.55 -16.64
N GLU A 24 4.31 -30.80 -16.03
CA GLU A 24 4.19 -29.34 -16.26
C GLU A 24 5.41 -28.57 -15.71
N ASP A 25 5.79 -28.85 -14.46
CA ASP A 25 7.03 -28.34 -13.85
C ASP A 25 7.58 -29.35 -12.84
N PRO A 26 8.69 -30.05 -13.16
CA PRO A 26 9.31 -31.03 -12.25
C PRO A 26 9.76 -30.46 -10.89
N LYS A 27 9.77 -29.13 -10.76
CA LYS A 27 10.14 -28.46 -9.50
C LYS A 27 8.96 -28.24 -8.56
N HIS A 28 7.73 -28.60 -8.95
CA HIS A 28 6.61 -28.55 -8.04
C HIS A 28 6.80 -29.55 -6.89
N SER A 29 6.44 -29.11 -5.68
CA SER A 29 6.28 -29.99 -4.52
C SER A 29 4.82 -30.35 -4.39
N ILE A 30 4.49 -31.64 -4.40
CA ILE A 30 3.11 -32.11 -4.34
C ILE A 30 2.92 -32.90 -3.07
N ASP A 31 2.05 -32.39 -2.19
CA ASP A 31 1.56 -33.12 -1.03
C ASP A 31 0.20 -33.75 -1.41
N GLU A 32 -0.04 -34.96 -0.93
CA GLU A 32 -1.24 -35.75 -1.26
C GLU A 32 -2.11 -35.93 -0.02
N ALA A 33 -3.43 -35.89 -0.20
CA ALA A 33 -4.41 -36.24 0.80
C ALA A 33 -5.45 -37.19 0.17
N GLU A 34 -5.86 -38.21 0.92
CA GLU A 34 -6.78 -39.25 0.44
C GLU A 34 -8.23 -39.00 0.85
N ASP A 35 -8.46 -38.04 1.72
CA ASP A 35 -9.77 -37.64 2.21
C ASP A 35 -9.77 -36.18 2.70
N GLY A 36 -10.96 -35.66 3.00
CA GLY A 36 -11.12 -34.25 3.41
C GLY A 36 -10.55 -33.95 4.80
N GLU A 37 -10.42 -34.92 5.71
CA GLU A 37 -9.79 -34.71 7.02
C GLU A 37 -8.26 -34.49 6.86
N GLN A 38 -7.61 -35.38 6.09
CA GLN A 38 -6.19 -35.23 5.77
C GLN A 38 -5.91 -33.91 5.03
N ALA A 39 -6.84 -33.50 4.15
CA ALA A 39 -6.71 -32.23 3.44
C ALA A 39 -6.75 -31.04 4.40
N ILE A 40 -7.62 -31.04 5.39
CA ILE A 40 -7.72 -29.99 6.41
C ILE A 40 -6.47 -29.99 7.30
N GLU A 41 -6.01 -31.17 7.78
CA GLU A 41 -4.78 -31.27 8.55
C GLU A 41 -3.56 -30.74 7.78
N ALA A 42 -3.46 -31.06 6.48
CA ALA A 42 -2.40 -30.53 5.63
C ALA A 42 -2.45 -29.01 5.48
N LEU A 43 -3.65 -28.43 5.29
CA LEU A 43 -3.87 -26.99 5.19
C LEU A 43 -3.53 -26.27 6.49
N ASP A 44 -3.88 -26.84 7.64
CA ASP A 44 -3.57 -26.28 8.96
C ASP A 44 -2.08 -26.37 9.29
N GLY A 45 -1.38 -27.37 8.73
CA GLY A 45 0.05 -27.60 8.96
C GLY A 45 1.01 -26.86 8.01
N ALA A 46 0.53 -26.42 6.84
CA ALA A 46 1.40 -25.86 5.83
C ALA A 46 0.67 -24.89 4.86
N SER A 47 1.43 -23.97 4.26
CA SER A 47 0.91 -23.08 3.21
C SER A 47 1.07 -23.70 1.83
N TYR A 48 0.02 -23.58 1.00
CA TYR A 48 0.01 -24.07 -0.38
C TYR A 48 -0.22 -22.93 -1.37
N ASP A 49 0.35 -23.10 -2.56
CA ASP A 49 0.17 -22.17 -3.68
C ASP A 49 -1.07 -22.49 -4.50
N LEU A 50 -1.53 -23.74 -4.46
CA LEU A 50 -2.72 -24.24 -5.14
C LEU A 50 -3.23 -25.48 -4.41
N VAL A 51 -4.55 -25.64 -4.36
CA VAL A 51 -5.22 -26.90 -3.98
C VAL A 51 -6.02 -27.41 -5.15
N LEU A 52 -5.76 -28.67 -5.52
CA LEU A 52 -6.55 -29.42 -6.50
C LEU A 52 -7.35 -30.47 -5.73
N CYS A 53 -8.67 -30.30 -5.68
CA CYS A 53 -9.51 -31.06 -4.76
C CYS A 53 -10.68 -31.73 -5.46
N ASP A 54 -10.84 -33.04 -5.29
CA ASP A 54 -12.09 -33.74 -5.66
C ASP A 54 -13.22 -33.31 -4.73
N ILE A 55 -14.43 -33.29 -5.28
CA ILE A 55 -15.64 -32.96 -4.50
C ILE A 55 -16.11 -34.16 -3.70
N LYS A 56 -16.18 -35.34 -4.32
CA LYS A 56 -16.72 -36.54 -3.68
C LYS A 56 -15.61 -37.37 -3.05
N MET A 57 -15.46 -37.25 -1.75
CA MET A 57 -14.48 -38.00 -0.98
C MET A 57 -15.08 -38.50 0.33
N PRO A 58 -14.50 -39.56 0.92
CA PRO A 58 -14.93 -40.05 2.23
C PRO A 58 -14.64 -39.07 3.36
N LYS A 59 -15.31 -39.26 4.51
CA LYS A 59 -15.25 -38.49 5.75
C LYS A 59 -15.77 -37.06 5.59
N ARG A 60 -15.01 -36.18 4.94
CA ARG A 60 -15.41 -34.81 4.55
C ARG A 60 -15.32 -34.64 3.06
N ASP A 61 -16.34 -34.00 2.49
CA ASP A 61 -16.35 -33.73 1.05
C ASP A 61 -15.50 -32.50 0.69
N GLY A 62 -15.21 -32.34 -0.60
CA GLY A 62 -14.38 -31.23 -1.08
C GLY A 62 -15.00 -29.86 -0.88
N LEU A 63 -16.33 -29.74 -0.73
CA LEU A 63 -16.99 -28.46 -0.44
C LEU A 63 -16.79 -28.05 1.02
N GLU A 64 -16.75 -29.01 1.96
CA GLU A 64 -16.40 -28.75 3.36
C GLU A 64 -14.93 -28.31 3.49
N VAL A 65 -14.03 -28.94 2.73
CA VAL A 65 -12.60 -28.54 2.66
C VAL A 65 -12.47 -27.10 2.11
N LEU A 66 -13.20 -26.79 1.02
CA LEU A 66 -13.24 -25.44 0.45
C LEU A 66 -13.75 -24.41 1.45
N ALA A 67 -14.86 -24.69 2.15
CA ALA A 67 -15.43 -23.78 3.15
C ALA A 67 -14.46 -23.50 4.30
N HIS A 68 -13.78 -24.54 4.83
CA HIS A 68 -12.72 -24.40 5.82
C HIS A 68 -11.58 -23.50 5.30
N ALA A 69 -11.11 -23.76 4.09
CA ALA A 69 -10.02 -23.02 3.48
C ALA A 69 -10.38 -21.55 3.23
N MET A 70 -11.58 -21.25 2.77
CA MET A 70 -12.01 -19.86 2.53
C MET A 70 -12.10 -19.05 3.83
N THR A 71 -12.39 -19.71 4.95
CA THR A 71 -12.45 -19.06 6.27
C THR A 71 -11.04 -18.74 6.81
N HIS A 72 -10.05 -19.61 6.59
CA HIS A 72 -8.73 -19.52 7.23
C HIS A 72 -7.60 -19.18 6.25
N TYR A 73 -7.73 -19.52 4.97
CA TYR A 73 -6.68 -19.45 3.94
C TYR A 73 -7.18 -18.85 2.62
N GLY A 74 -8.05 -17.84 2.67
CA GLY A 74 -8.78 -17.28 1.53
C GLY A 74 -7.96 -16.83 0.30
N ASP A 75 -6.65 -16.65 0.46
CA ASP A 75 -5.73 -16.30 -0.65
C ASP A 75 -5.24 -17.52 -1.44
N THR A 76 -5.51 -18.76 -1.00
CA THR A 76 -5.07 -19.97 -1.69
C THR A 76 -6.11 -20.38 -2.73
N PRO A 77 -5.75 -20.43 -4.03
CA PRO A 77 -6.68 -20.82 -5.08
C PRO A 77 -7.02 -22.32 -4.96
N PHE A 78 -8.31 -22.63 -5.03
CA PHE A 78 -8.86 -23.97 -5.07
C PHE A 78 -9.41 -24.26 -6.46
N VAL A 79 -8.91 -25.33 -7.10
CA VAL A 79 -9.48 -25.88 -8.33
C VAL A 79 -10.21 -27.16 -7.95
N MET A 80 -11.53 -27.14 -8.12
CA MET A 80 -12.39 -28.28 -7.79
C MET A 80 -12.48 -29.24 -8.97
N ILE A 81 -12.41 -30.54 -8.69
CA ILE A 81 -12.59 -31.59 -9.72
C ILE A 81 -13.82 -32.43 -9.34
N SER A 82 -14.64 -32.83 -10.31
CA SER A 82 -15.82 -33.65 -10.03
C SER A 82 -16.15 -34.62 -11.17
N GLY A 83 -16.55 -35.83 -10.82
CA GLY A 83 -17.06 -36.84 -11.76
C GLY A 83 -18.53 -36.62 -12.22
N HIS A 84 -19.26 -35.68 -11.61
CA HIS A 84 -20.62 -35.33 -12.00
C HIS A 84 -20.64 -33.92 -12.54
N GLY A 85 -20.89 -33.78 -13.82
CA GLY A 85 -20.94 -32.48 -14.54
C GLY A 85 -22.24 -31.71 -14.27
N ASP A 86 -22.74 -31.71 -13.02
CA ASP A 86 -23.91 -30.95 -12.62
C ASP A 86 -23.57 -29.46 -12.53
N LEU A 87 -24.36 -28.65 -13.29
CA LEU A 87 -24.16 -27.18 -13.35
C LEU A 87 -24.38 -26.55 -11.97
N ASP A 88 -25.30 -27.07 -11.17
CA ASP A 88 -25.60 -26.54 -9.84
C ASP A 88 -24.40 -26.71 -8.88
N THR A 89 -23.72 -27.86 -8.94
CA THR A 89 -22.50 -28.13 -8.16
C THR A 89 -21.36 -27.21 -8.59
N ALA A 90 -21.17 -27.00 -9.90
CA ALA A 90 -20.14 -26.08 -10.40
C ALA A 90 -20.38 -24.64 -9.93
N VAL A 91 -21.63 -24.16 -10.04
CA VAL A 91 -22.04 -22.84 -9.55
C VAL A 91 -21.84 -22.73 -8.03
N GLY A 92 -22.17 -23.79 -7.28
CA GLY A 92 -21.95 -23.88 -5.84
C GLY A 92 -20.47 -23.72 -5.44
N CYS A 93 -19.56 -24.41 -6.14
CA CYS A 93 -18.12 -24.30 -5.92
C CYS A 93 -17.62 -22.86 -6.14
N ILE A 94 -17.98 -22.26 -7.27
CA ILE A 94 -17.55 -20.88 -7.57
C ILE A 94 -18.11 -19.87 -6.57
N ARG A 95 -19.38 -19.99 -6.18
CA ARG A 95 -20.00 -19.15 -5.12
C ARG A 95 -19.34 -19.39 -3.76
N GLY A 96 -18.88 -20.62 -3.48
CA GLY A 96 -18.14 -20.98 -2.27
C GLY A 96 -16.71 -20.45 -2.24
N GLY A 97 -16.22 -19.81 -3.32
CA GLY A 97 -14.90 -19.20 -3.40
C GLY A 97 -13.83 -20.00 -4.15
N ALA A 98 -14.21 -21.11 -4.82
CA ALA A 98 -13.30 -21.84 -5.68
C ALA A 98 -12.83 -20.96 -6.86
N TYR A 99 -11.57 -21.15 -7.25
CA TYR A 99 -10.99 -20.47 -8.40
C TYR A 99 -11.58 -20.95 -9.71
N ASP A 100 -11.71 -22.26 -9.88
CA ASP A 100 -12.34 -22.90 -11.04
C ASP A 100 -12.87 -24.29 -10.68
N TYR A 101 -13.69 -24.83 -11.59
CA TYR A 101 -14.29 -26.16 -11.52
C TYR A 101 -13.98 -26.93 -12.82
N ILE A 102 -13.55 -28.20 -12.68
CA ILE A 102 -13.19 -29.07 -13.81
C ILE A 102 -13.94 -30.40 -13.68
N ALA A 103 -14.67 -30.78 -14.74
CA ALA A 103 -15.35 -32.09 -14.79
C ALA A 103 -14.36 -33.23 -15.08
N LYS A 104 -14.57 -34.40 -14.48
CA LYS A 104 -13.85 -35.65 -14.80
C LYS A 104 -14.53 -36.33 -16.02
N PRO A 105 -13.78 -36.92 -16.96
CA PRO A 105 -12.31 -36.87 -17.08
C PRO A 105 -11.85 -35.46 -17.49
N PRO A 106 -10.81 -34.90 -16.84
CA PRO A 106 -10.37 -33.55 -17.15
C PRO A 106 -9.74 -33.49 -18.55
N ASP A 107 -10.13 -32.47 -19.33
CA ASP A 107 -9.35 -32.10 -20.51
C ASP A 107 -7.99 -31.59 -20.07
N LEU A 108 -6.92 -32.22 -20.59
CA LEU A 108 -5.54 -31.95 -20.17
C LEU A 108 -5.14 -30.49 -20.39
N ASN A 109 -5.50 -29.92 -21.53
CA ASN A 109 -5.15 -28.53 -21.85
C ASN A 109 -5.86 -27.54 -20.94
N ARG A 110 -7.16 -27.78 -20.66
CA ARG A 110 -7.94 -26.98 -19.74
C ARG A 110 -7.37 -27.06 -18.32
N LEU A 111 -7.06 -28.25 -17.81
CA LEU A 111 -6.49 -28.47 -16.49
C LEU A 111 -5.18 -27.70 -16.32
N ILE A 112 -4.24 -27.89 -17.25
CA ILE A 112 -2.92 -27.22 -17.22
C ILE A 112 -3.08 -25.70 -17.30
N THR A 113 -3.96 -25.20 -18.18
CA THR A 113 -4.20 -23.75 -18.31
C THR A 113 -4.77 -23.17 -17.03
N THR A 114 -5.76 -23.82 -16.41
CA THR A 114 -6.35 -23.40 -15.13
C THR A 114 -5.33 -23.37 -14.01
N ILE A 115 -4.48 -24.42 -13.91
CA ILE A 115 -3.41 -24.50 -12.90
C ILE A 115 -2.41 -23.36 -13.05
N ARG A 116 -1.94 -23.10 -14.27
CA ARG A 116 -1.01 -21.99 -14.57
C ARG A 116 -1.59 -20.64 -14.14
N GLN A 117 -2.83 -20.37 -14.54
CA GLN A 117 -3.52 -19.10 -14.20
C GLN A 117 -3.74 -18.96 -12.71
N ALA A 118 -4.12 -20.03 -12.01
CA ALA A 118 -4.30 -20.03 -10.55
C ALA A 118 -2.99 -19.74 -9.82
N LEU A 119 -1.88 -20.39 -10.22
CA LEU A 119 -0.56 -20.16 -9.66
C LEU A 119 -0.03 -18.74 -9.96
N GLU A 120 -0.24 -18.23 -11.17
CA GLU A 120 0.12 -16.85 -11.52
C GLU A 120 -0.64 -15.84 -10.66
N ARG A 121 -1.96 -16.02 -10.50
CA ARG A 121 -2.78 -15.19 -9.60
C ARG A 121 -2.24 -15.22 -8.17
N LYS A 122 -1.94 -16.41 -7.61
CA LYS A 122 -1.37 -16.55 -6.26
C LYS A 122 -0.05 -15.80 -6.13
N LYS A 123 0.83 -15.94 -7.12
CA LYS A 123 2.11 -15.22 -7.16
C LYS A 123 1.92 -13.71 -7.15
N LEU A 124 1.01 -13.19 -7.98
CA LEU A 124 0.70 -11.76 -8.02
C LEU A 124 0.12 -11.25 -6.71
N VAL A 125 -0.80 -11.98 -6.07
CA VAL A 125 -1.38 -11.64 -4.77
C VAL A 125 -0.27 -11.63 -3.69
N THR A 126 0.57 -12.66 -3.64
CA THR A 126 1.66 -12.77 -2.67
C THR A 126 2.68 -11.65 -2.85
N GLU A 127 3.07 -11.34 -4.09
CA GLU A 127 4.00 -10.24 -4.38
C GLU A 127 3.39 -8.88 -4.04
N ASN A 128 2.10 -8.68 -4.31
CA ASN A 128 1.39 -7.46 -3.91
C ASN A 128 1.38 -7.30 -2.38
N HIS A 129 1.09 -8.37 -1.62
CA HIS A 129 1.16 -8.35 -0.16
C HIS A 129 2.58 -8.05 0.33
N ARG A 130 3.61 -8.63 -0.30
CA ARG A 130 5.02 -8.37 0.03
C ARG A 130 5.41 -6.91 -0.21
N LEU A 131 5.00 -6.36 -1.36
CA LEU A 131 5.26 -4.97 -1.71
C LEU A 131 4.53 -4.01 -0.76
N ARG A 132 3.27 -4.29 -0.43
CA ARG A 132 2.50 -3.51 0.56
C ARG A 132 3.18 -3.51 1.92
N LYS A 133 3.58 -4.67 2.46
CA LYS A 133 4.31 -4.74 3.74
C LYS A 133 5.62 -3.95 3.73
N LYS A 134 6.33 -3.86 2.59
CA LYS A 134 7.52 -3.02 2.47
C LYS A 134 7.18 -1.54 2.50
N VAL A 135 6.09 -1.14 1.83
CA VAL A 135 5.59 0.24 1.85
C VAL A 135 5.14 0.61 3.25
N ASP A 136 4.37 -0.26 3.93
CA ASP A 136 3.88 -0.04 5.29
C ASP A 136 5.02 0.22 6.28
N LYS A 137 6.09 -0.60 6.23
CA LYS A 137 7.29 -0.39 7.05
C LYS A 137 8.02 0.92 6.75
N LYS A 138 7.98 1.40 5.52
CA LYS A 138 8.60 2.67 5.12
C LYS A 138 7.91 3.87 5.78
N PHE A 139 6.59 3.76 6.02
CA PHE A 139 5.75 4.83 6.56
C PHE A 139 5.35 4.59 8.03
N GLU A 140 6.17 3.84 8.76
CA GLU A 140 6.00 3.67 10.20
C GLU A 140 6.34 4.97 10.94
N MET A 141 5.43 5.41 11.83
CA MET A 141 5.62 6.59 12.66
C MET A 141 6.40 6.21 13.92
N VAL A 142 7.69 6.52 13.95
CA VAL A 142 8.62 6.20 15.04
C VAL A 142 8.69 7.36 16.03
N GLY A 143 8.58 7.05 17.34
CA GLY A 143 8.65 7.97 18.47
C GLY A 143 7.55 7.71 19.49
N GLU A 144 7.72 8.16 20.72
CA GLU A 144 6.83 7.96 21.89
C GLU A 144 6.54 9.26 22.64
N SER A 145 6.92 10.40 22.09
CA SER A 145 6.66 11.69 22.69
C SER A 145 5.16 12.00 22.79
N ALA A 146 4.72 12.71 23.82
CA ALA A 146 3.32 13.11 24.02
C ALA A 146 2.76 13.90 22.82
N ALA A 147 3.61 14.70 22.15
CA ALA A 147 3.22 15.42 20.95
C ALA A 147 2.89 14.47 19.78
N LEU A 148 3.67 13.40 19.61
CA LEU A 148 3.43 12.41 18.56
C LEU A 148 2.24 11.50 18.90
N GLU A 149 2.05 11.16 20.17
CA GLU A 149 0.86 10.41 20.63
C GLU A 149 -0.44 11.17 20.35
N SER A 150 -0.45 12.50 20.50
CA SER A 150 -1.59 13.33 20.12
C SER A 150 -1.90 13.24 18.63
N VAL A 151 -0.87 13.15 17.77
CA VAL A 151 -1.05 12.93 16.33
C VAL A 151 -1.62 11.55 16.06
N ARG A 152 -1.12 10.47 16.72
CA ARG A 152 -1.65 9.12 16.59
C ARG A 152 -3.12 9.01 16.99
N ALA A 153 -3.47 9.58 18.14
CA ALA A 153 -4.86 9.60 18.61
C ALA A 153 -5.81 10.33 17.63
N MET A 154 -5.32 11.37 16.95
CA MET A 154 -6.08 12.05 15.91
C MET A 154 -6.22 11.18 14.65
N LEU A 155 -5.14 10.50 14.24
CA LEU A 155 -5.15 9.57 13.10
C LEU A 155 -6.18 8.45 13.29
N GLU A 156 -6.22 7.81 14.46
CA GLU A 156 -7.16 6.73 14.77
C GLU A 156 -8.63 7.15 14.62
N LYS A 157 -8.95 8.37 15.01
CA LYS A 157 -10.31 8.92 14.91
C LYS A 157 -10.68 9.33 13.47
N VAL A 158 -9.72 9.87 12.73
CA VAL A 158 -9.97 10.53 11.43
C VAL A 158 -9.80 9.55 10.26
N ALA A 159 -8.88 8.59 10.35
CA ALA A 159 -8.58 7.67 9.26
C ALA A 159 -9.82 6.90 8.75
N PRO A 160 -10.71 6.34 9.60
CA PRO A 160 -11.88 5.61 9.12
C PRO A 160 -12.92 6.47 8.39
N THR A 161 -12.81 7.80 8.47
CA THR A 161 -13.75 8.74 7.84
C THR A 161 -13.29 9.17 6.45
N ASP A 162 -14.21 9.71 5.65
CA ASP A 162 -13.89 10.37 4.36
C ASP A 162 -13.58 11.88 4.52
N ALA A 163 -13.38 12.33 5.76
CA ALA A 163 -13.06 13.73 6.02
C ALA A 163 -11.77 14.16 5.31
N ARG A 164 -11.79 15.37 4.78
CA ARG A 164 -10.58 16.03 4.25
C ARG A 164 -9.69 16.46 5.42
N VAL A 165 -8.39 16.30 5.24
CA VAL A 165 -7.40 16.59 6.26
C VAL A 165 -6.35 17.53 5.69
N LEU A 166 -6.08 18.60 6.41
CA LEU A 166 -4.95 19.50 6.18
C LEU A 166 -3.85 19.17 7.20
N ILE A 167 -2.70 18.72 6.71
CA ILE A 167 -1.54 18.33 7.52
C ILE A 167 -0.56 19.50 7.51
N MET A 168 -0.33 20.10 8.66
CA MET A 168 0.59 21.23 8.81
C MET A 168 1.85 20.82 9.57
N GLY A 169 2.98 21.40 9.23
CA GLY A 169 4.23 21.17 9.94
C GLY A 169 5.46 21.50 9.12
N PRO A 170 6.63 21.69 9.74
CA PRO A 170 7.85 22.09 9.05
C PRO A 170 8.33 21.01 8.07
N ASN A 171 9.24 21.41 7.17
CA ASN A 171 9.82 20.48 6.20
C ASN A 171 10.60 19.38 6.89
N GLY A 172 10.41 18.13 6.43
CA GLY A 172 11.07 16.97 6.99
C GLY A 172 10.53 16.48 8.33
N SER A 173 9.39 17.02 8.84
CA SER A 173 8.78 16.60 10.10
C SER A 173 8.06 15.24 10.03
N GLY A 174 7.67 14.78 8.81
CA GLY A 174 6.97 13.52 8.59
C GLY A 174 5.51 13.66 8.13
N LYS A 175 5.12 14.79 7.52
CA LYS A 175 3.77 15.00 6.95
C LYS A 175 3.32 13.88 6.00
N GLU A 176 4.24 13.39 5.16
CA GLU A 176 4.00 12.27 4.23
C GLU A 176 3.65 10.96 4.98
N ILE A 177 4.30 10.69 6.13
CA ILE A 177 4.01 9.53 6.97
C ILE A 177 2.57 9.62 7.50
N VAL A 178 2.16 10.79 7.98
CA VAL A 178 0.79 11.04 8.46
C VAL A 178 -0.23 10.81 7.35
N ALA A 179 0.01 11.32 6.13
CA ALA A 179 -0.89 11.13 4.99
C ALA A 179 -1.02 9.66 4.59
N ASN A 180 0.11 8.93 4.54
CA ASN A 180 0.10 7.49 4.27
C ASN A 180 -0.67 6.71 5.33
N GLN A 181 -0.47 6.98 6.62
CA GLN A 181 -1.19 6.30 7.70
C GLN A 181 -2.69 6.61 7.68
N LEU A 182 -3.10 7.86 7.37
CA LEU A 182 -4.51 8.20 7.16
C LEU A 182 -5.16 7.36 6.05
N HIS A 183 -4.41 7.06 4.98
CA HIS A 183 -4.89 6.18 3.93
C HIS A 183 -4.91 4.71 4.37
N GLN A 184 -3.82 4.21 4.95
CA GLN A 184 -3.67 2.81 5.40
C GLN A 184 -4.74 2.37 6.39
N PHE A 185 -5.12 3.24 7.34
CA PHE A 185 -6.14 2.95 8.35
C PHE A 185 -7.56 3.33 7.90
N SER A 186 -7.74 3.76 6.64
CA SER A 186 -9.05 4.11 6.09
C SER A 186 -9.77 2.92 5.45
N ALA A 187 -11.08 3.10 5.20
CA ALA A 187 -11.85 2.17 4.40
C ALA A 187 -11.34 2.06 2.93
N ARG A 188 -10.53 3.04 2.47
CA ARG A 188 -9.93 3.10 1.14
C ARG A 188 -8.51 2.52 1.07
N SER A 189 -8.02 1.83 2.11
CA SER A 189 -6.64 1.30 2.20
C SER A 189 -6.24 0.35 1.07
N ARG A 190 -7.21 -0.27 0.39
CA ARG A 190 -6.98 -1.15 -0.77
C ARG A 190 -7.07 -0.43 -2.12
N GLN A 191 -7.50 0.82 -2.11
CA GLN A 191 -7.69 1.66 -3.29
C GLN A 191 -6.41 2.46 -3.59
N PRO A 192 -6.33 3.15 -4.74
CA PRO A 192 -5.16 3.95 -5.09
C PRO A 192 -4.85 5.04 -4.04
N PHE A 193 -3.58 5.20 -3.71
CA PHE A 193 -3.02 6.36 -3.02
C PHE A 193 -2.13 7.10 -4.02
N ILE A 194 -2.58 8.27 -4.46
CA ILE A 194 -1.86 9.08 -5.44
C ILE A 194 -1.28 10.30 -4.73
N GLU A 195 0.04 10.45 -4.83
CA GLU A 195 0.78 11.57 -4.24
C GLU A 195 1.20 12.56 -5.31
N VAL A 196 0.97 13.83 -5.05
CA VAL A 196 1.36 14.95 -5.92
C VAL A 196 2.09 15.99 -5.09
N ASN A 197 3.37 16.20 -5.37
CA ASN A 197 4.11 17.31 -4.79
C ASN A 197 3.91 18.56 -5.66
N CYS A 198 3.12 19.52 -5.16
CA CYS A 198 2.74 20.71 -5.90
C CYS A 198 3.93 21.67 -6.15
N ALA A 199 4.94 21.65 -5.28
CA ALA A 199 6.14 22.47 -5.45
C ALA A 199 7.11 21.92 -6.51
N ALA A 200 7.04 20.61 -6.82
CA ALA A 200 7.92 19.98 -7.80
C ALA A 200 7.43 20.12 -9.25
N ILE A 201 6.19 20.57 -9.45
CA ILE A 201 5.57 20.68 -10.77
C ILE A 201 5.57 22.16 -11.19
N PRO A 202 6.09 22.52 -12.39
CA PRO A 202 5.97 23.87 -12.92
C PRO A 202 4.52 24.36 -12.93
N SER A 203 4.30 25.63 -12.60
CA SER A 203 2.97 26.23 -12.46
C SER A 203 2.09 26.10 -13.72
N GLU A 204 2.71 26.10 -14.90
CA GLU A 204 2.03 25.94 -16.21
C GLU A 204 1.54 24.50 -16.46
N LEU A 205 2.16 23.50 -15.80
CA LEU A 205 1.87 22.09 -16.00
C LEU A 205 0.97 21.50 -14.92
N ILE A 206 0.87 22.14 -13.75
CA ILE A 206 0.17 21.58 -12.60
C ILE A 206 -1.31 21.29 -12.90
N GLU A 207 -1.98 22.13 -13.68
CA GLU A 207 -3.36 21.88 -14.06
C GLU A 207 -3.49 20.65 -14.96
N SER A 208 -2.60 20.48 -15.93
CA SER A 208 -2.56 19.31 -16.81
C SER A 208 -2.23 18.02 -16.05
N GLU A 209 -1.33 18.08 -15.06
CA GLU A 209 -1.01 16.92 -14.22
C GLU A 209 -2.19 16.55 -13.32
N LEU A 210 -2.82 17.52 -12.64
CA LEU A 210 -3.92 17.23 -11.73
C LEU A 210 -5.20 16.78 -12.42
N PHE A 211 -5.59 17.45 -13.51
CA PHE A 211 -6.89 17.27 -14.13
C PHE A 211 -6.84 16.54 -15.47
N GLY A 212 -5.64 16.29 -16.02
CA GLY A 212 -5.47 15.72 -17.35
C GLY A 212 -5.66 16.73 -18.47
N HIS A 213 -5.45 16.28 -19.69
CA HIS A 213 -5.62 17.11 -20.90
C HIS A 213 -6.07 16.29 -22.10
N THR A 214 -6.72 16.97 -23.04
CA THR A 214 -7.04 16.41 -24.33
C THR A 214 -5.96 16.75 -25.35
N LYS A 215 -5.81 15.92 -26.37
CA LYS A 215 -4.89 16.14 -27.48
C LYS A 215 -5.12 17.52 -28.10
N GLY A 216 -4.03 18.26 -28.28
CA GLY A 216 -4.07 19.59 -28.93
C GLY A 216 -4.45 20.75 -27.97
N SER A 217 -4.64 20.53 -26.69
CA SER A 217 -4.95 21.57 -25.71
C SER A 217 -3.81 22.57 -25.47
N PHE A 218 -2.58 22.19 -25.76
CA PHE A 218 -1.37 23.02 -25.76
C PHE A 218 -0.31 22.40 -26.70
N THR A 219 0.75 23.14 -27.01
CA THR A 219 1.72 22.79 -28.07
C THR A 219 2.35 21.40 -27.93
N SER A 220 2.53 20.88 -26.72
CA SER A 220 3.09 19.55 -26.43
C SER A 220 2.05 18.46 -26.13
N ALA A 221 0.76 18.75 -26.23
CA ALA A 221 -0.32 17.79 -25.98
C ALA A 221 -0.54 16.84 -27.18
N ILE A 222 0.35 15.83 -27.35
CA ILE A 222 0.33 14.91 -28.50
C ILE A 222 -0.80 13.88 -28.39
N LYS A 223 -1.22 13.51 -27.15
CA LYS A 223 -2.27 12.52 -26.86
C LYS A 223 -3.10 12.95 -25.66
N ASP A 224 -4.27 12.33 -25.49
CA ASP A 224 -5.06 12.49 -24.27
C ASP A 224 -4.30 11.87 -23.08
N ARG A 225 -4.36 12.55 -21.92
CA ARG A 225 -3.76 12.05 -20.69
C ARG A 225 -4.70 12.24 -19.50
N LYS A 226 -4.90 11.18 -18.75
CA LYS A 226 -5.65 11.22 -17.48
C LYS A 226 -4.89 12.01 -16.43
N GLY A 227 -5.62 12.79 -15.65
CA GLY A 227 -5.08 13.53 -14.51
C GLY A 227 -5.01 12.72 -13.24
N GLN A 228 -4.27 13.23 -12.25
CA GLN A 228 -4.08 12.56 -10.96
C GLN A 228 -5.40 12.38 -10.19
N PHE A 229 -6.36 13.29 -10.32
CA PHE A 229 -7.71 13.12 -9.75
C PHE A 229 -8.43 11.91 -10.33
N GLU A 230 -8.33 11.68 -11.65
CA GLU A 230 -8.95 10.52 -12.30
C GLU A 230 -8.23 9.21 -11.93
N LEU A 231 -6.91 9.24 -11.78
CA LEU A 231 -6.12 8.09 -11.32
C LEU A 231 -6.39 7.74 -9.85
N ALA A 232 -6.78 8.71 -9.04
CA ALA A 232 -7.13 8.55 -7.63
C ALA A 232 -8.59 8.16 -7.41
N ASP A 233 -9.39 7.96 -8.47
CA ASP A 233 -10.82 7.65 -8.35
C ASP A 233 -11.08 6.40 -7.50
N GLY A 234 -12.03 6.50 -6.57
CA GLY A 234 -12.29 5.49 -5.53
C GLY A 234 -11.29 5.50 -4.36
N GLY A 235 -10.15 6.17 -4.49
CA GLY A 235 -9.02 6.16 -3.55
C GLY A 235 -8.79 7.49 -2.82
N THR A 236 -7.51 7.81 -2.63
CA THR A 236 -7.05 9.01 -1.92
C THR A 236 -6.03 9.77 -2.78
N LEU A 237 -6.21 11.07 -2.89
CA LEU A 237 -5.24 12.00 -3.46
C LEU A 237 -4.57 12.80 -2.36
N PHE A 238 -3.25 12.73 -2.29
CA PHE A 238 -2.44 13.51 -1.37
C PHE A 238 -1.73 14.64 -2.12
N LEU A 239 -2.07 15.89 -1.76
CA LEU A 239 -1.49 17.11 -2.31
C LEU A 239 -0.45 17.65 -1.34
N ASP A 240 0.82 17.31 -1.56
CA ASP A 240 1.92 17.83 -0.74
C ASP A 240 2.32 19.22 -1.20
N GLU A 241 2.73 20.06 -0.27
CA GLU A 241 3.08 21.48 -0.43
C GLU A 241 2.00 22.27 -1.22
N ILE A 242 0.73 22.10 -0.78
CA ILE A 242 -0.44 22.76 -1.40
C ILE A 242 -0.32 24.28 -1.42
N GLY A 243 0.43 24.87 -0.48
CA GLY A 243 0.69 26.32 -0.40
C GLY A 243 1.55 26.87 -1.53
N ASP A 244 2.16 26.00 -2.37
CA ASP A 244 2.94 26.40 -3.55
C ASP A 244 2.15 26.34 -4.86
N MET A 245 0.88 25.92 -4.80
CA MET A 245 0.02 25.83 -5.97
C MET A 245 -0.39 27.20 -6.50
N SER A 246 -0.44 27.36 -7.83
CA SER A 246 -0.92 28.58 -8.49
C SER A 246 -2.41 28.85 -8.18
N LEU A 247 -2.82 30.09 -8.13
CA LEU A 247 -4.21 30.50 -7.86
C LEU A 247 -5.22 29.88 -8.84
N SER A 248 -4.84 29.70 -10.11
CA SER A 248 -5.69 29.06 -11.12
C SER A 248 -5.91 27.59 -10.84
N ALA A 249 -4.86 26.85 -10.45
CA ALA A 249 -4.97 25.46 -10.03
C ALA A 249 -5.76 25.31 -8.71
N GLN A 250 -5.55 26.22 -7.75
CA GLN A 250 -6.34 26.26 -6.50
C GLN A 250 -7.86 26.38 -6.79
N ALA A 251 -8.26 27.24 -7.77
CA ALA A 251 -9.66 27.42 -8.16
C ALA A 251 -10.25 26.12 -8.74
N LYS A 252 -9.48 25.38 -9.54
CA LYS A 252 -9.92 24.09 -10.11
C LYS A 252 -9.99 22.98 -9.05
N VAL A 253 -9.03 22.94 -8.12
CA VAL A 253 -9.07 22.00 -6.97
C VAL A 253 -10.32 22.27 -6.13
N LEU A 254 -10.64 23.54 -5.84
CA LEU A 254 -11.84 23.90 -5.11
C LEU A 254 -13.12 23.38 -5.79
N ARG A 255 -13.24 23.55 -7.12
CA ARG A 255 -14.37 22.99 -7.88
C ARG A 255 -14.43 21.48 -7.79
N ALA A 256 -13.31 20.78 -7.96
CA ALA A 256 -13.26 19.32 -7.81
C ALA A 256 -13.74 18.85 -6.43
N LEU A 257 -13.37 19.59 -5.36
CA LEU A 257 -13.80 19.30 -4.00
C LEU A 257 -15.28 19.63 -3.73
N GLN A 258 -15.88 20.54 -4.50
CA GLN A 258 -17.28 20.96 -4.34
C GLN A 258 -18.23 20.09 -5.15
N GLU A 259 -17.86 19.82 -6.40
CA GLU A 259 -18.73 19.20 -7.42
C GLU A 259 -18.51 17.67 -7.52
N GLY A 260 -17.41 17.13 -6.99
CA GLY A 260 -17.04 15.73 -7.20
C GLY A 260 -16.76 15.41 -8.67
N SER A 261 -16.37 16.41 -9.45
CA SER A 261 -16.07 16.26 -10.88
C SER A 261 -14.90 17.15 -11.30
N ILE A 262 -14.19 16.73 -12.33
CA ILE A 262 -13.07 17.44 -12.92
C ILE A 262 -13.31 17.68 -14.40
N THR A 263 -12.68 18.74 -14.95
CA THR A 263 -12.69 19.00 -16.39
C THR A 263 -11.25 19.00 -16.89
N PRO A 264 -10.86 18.04 -17.76
CA PRO A 264 -9.53 18.02 -18.38
C PRO A 264 -9.24 19.31 -19.16
N VAL A 265 -7.99 19.73 -19.19
CA VAL A 265 -7.56 20.92 -19.93
C VAL A 265 -7.86 20.74 -21.43
N GLY A 266 -8.55 21.71 -22.03
CA GLY A 266 -8.98 21.64 -23.43
C GLY A 266 -10.26 20.85 -23.68
N SER A 267 -10.86 20.24 -22.64
CA SER A 267 -12.13 19.51 -22.75
C SER A 267 -13.30 20.37 -22.29
N GLY A 268 -14.44 20.24 -22.98
CA GLY A 268 -15.74 20.76 -22.52
C GLY A 268 -16.55 19.75 -21.68
N LYS A 269 -16.02 18.53 -21.44
CA LYS A 269 -16.70 17.45 -20.72
C LYS A 269 -16.14 17.28 -19.31
N SER A 270 -17.01 17.23 -18.31
CA SER A 270 -16.63 16.88 -16.93
C SER A 270 -16.61 15.36 -16.74
N VAL A 271 -15.74 14.91 -15.86
CA VAL A 271 -15.59 13.52 -15.43
C VAL A 271 -15.87 13.47 -13.93
N SER A 272 -16.84 12.66 -13.51
CA SER A 272 -17.13 12.45 -12.09
C SER A 272 -16.01 11.64 -11.43
N VAL A 273 -15.60 12.04 -10.22
CA VAL A 273 -14.54 11.38 -9.42
C VAL A 273 -14.96 11.33 -7.95
N ASN A 274 -14.69 10.21 -7.31
CA ASN A 274 -14.89 10.01 -5.88
C ASN A 274 -13.55 9.88 -5.17
N VAL A 275 -12.92 10.98 -4.80
CA VAL A 275 -11.58 11.03 -4.24
C VAL A 275 -11.58 11.63 -2.85
N ARG A 276 -10.99 10.91 -1.87
CA ARG A 276 -10.65 11.51 -0.58
C ARG A 276 -9.41 12.36 -0.76
N VAL A 277 -9.48 13.66 -0.40
CA VAL A 277 -8.34 14.57 -0.53
C VAL A 277 -7.68 14.82 0.82
N LEU A 278 -6.37 14.58 0.89
CA LEU A 278 -5.47 14.99 1.95
C LEU A 278 -4.55 16.08 1.39
N ALA A 279 -4.27 17.11 2.17
CA ALA A 279 -3.36 18.17 1.75
C ALA A 279 -2.29 18.41 2.83
N ALA A 280 -1.07 18.75 2.44
CA ALA A 280 -0.01 19.11 3.38
C ALA A 280 0.68 20.40 2.96
N THR A 281 1.19 21.13 3.96
CA THR A 281 2.01 22.33 3.74
C THR A 281 2.89 22.64 4.94
N ASN A 282 4.03 23.27 4.65
CA ASN A 282 4.90 23.88 5.66
C ASN A 282 4.61 25.37 5.86
N LYS A 283 3.76 25.99 5.00
CA LYS A 283 3.46 27.42 5.03
C LYS A 283 2.35 27.72 6.01
N ASN A 284 2.40 28.91 6.62
CA ASN A 284 1.27 29.47 7.34
C ASN A 284 0.25 29.99 6.34
N LEU A 285 -0.81 29.20 6.07
CA LEU A 285 -1.81 29.55 5.07
C LEU A 285 -2.56 30.84 5.37
N ASN A 286 -2.73 31.23 6.64
CA ASN A 286 -3.34 32.52 6.98
C ASN A 286 -2.50 33.70 6.46
N VAL A 287 -1.17 33.59 6.56
CA VAL A 287 -0.26 34.60 6.00
C VAL A 287 -0.33 34.60 4.47
N GLU A 288 -0.40 33.43 3.84
CA GLU A 288 -0.53 33.30 2.37
C GLU A 288 -1.87 33.87 1.86
N ILE A 289 -2.96 33.67 2.61
CA ILE A 289 -4.28 34.26 2.32
C ILE A 289 -4.23 35.78 2.40
N ALA A 290 -3.70 36.32 3.50
CA ALA A 290 -3.55 37.77 3.67
C ALA A 290 -2.69 38.42 2.58
N ALA A 291 -1.71 37.67 2.06
CA ALA A 291 -0.85 38.11 0.95
C ALA A 291 -1.44 37.85 -0.46
N GLY A 292 -2.64 37.31 -0.55
CA GLY A 292 -3.31 37.00 -1.82
C GLY A 292 -2.69 35.86 -2.63
N ARG A 293 -1.86 35.00 -2.02
CA ARG A 293 -1.21 33.85 -2.68
C ARG A 293 -1.96 32.53 -2.47
N PHE A 294 -2.85 32.48 -1.49
CA PHE A 294 -3.72 31.32 -1.26
C PHE A 294 -5.18 31.76 -1.12
N ARG A 295 -6.12 30.98 -1.66
CA ARG A 295 -7.54 31.30 -1.60
C ARG A 295 -8.15 30.87 -0.27
N GLU A 296 -8.88 31.77 0.38
CA GLU A 296 -9.56 31.54 1.65
C GLU A 296 -10.66 30.46 1.53
N ASP A 297 -11.40 30.46 0.41
CA ASP A 297 -12.45 29.46 0.15
C ASP A 297 -11.90 28.04 0.02
N LEU A 298 -10.74 27.86 -0.60
CA LEU A 298 -10.04 26.57 -0.66
C LEU A 298 -9.52 26.14 0.72
N TYR A 299 -8.96 27.08 1.50
CA TYR A 299 -8.52 26.80 2.87
C TYR A 299 -9.66 26.20 3.72
N HIS A 300 -10.82 26.86 3.77
CA HIS A 300 -11.98 26.35 4.51
C HIS A 300 -12.52 25.02 3.98
N ARG A 301 -12.31 24.72 2.71
CA ARG A 301 -12.74 23.46 2.13
C ARG A 301 -11.78 22.31 2.45
N LEU A 302 -10.48 22.58 2.61
CA LEU A 302 -9.45 21.60 2.96
C LEU A 302 -9.33 21.38 4.48
N SER A 303 -9.46 22.43 5.29
CA SER A 303 -9.23 22.42 6.73
C SER A 303 -10.42 21.92 7.55
N VAL A 304 -11.12 20.87 7.07
CA VAL A 304 -12.19 20.21 7.88
C VAL A 304 -11.61 19.63 9.15
N ILE A 305 -10.48 18.95 9.03
CA ILE A 305 -9.64 18.50 10.14
C ILE A 305 -8.22 19.02 9.87
N VAL A 306 -7.59 19.58 10.90
CA VAL A 306 -6.20 20.02 10.84
C VAL A 306 -5.37 19.13 11.76
N ILE A 307 -4.29 18.55 11.24
CA ILE A 307 -3.31 17.77 11.99
C ILE A 307 -1.98 18.51 11.93
N GLU A 308 -1.48 18.91 13.10
CA GLU A 308 -0.19 19.56 13.23
C GLU A 308 0.89 18.54 13.57
N VAL A 309 1.88 18.39 12.68
CA VAL A 309 3.03 17.51 12.88
C VAL A 309 4.14 18.31 13.58
N PRO A 310 4.53 17.93 14.80
CA PRO A 310 5.49 18.70 15.59
C PRO A 310 6.90 18.68 14.95
N ALA A 311 7.65 19.77 15.11
CA ALA A 311 9.06 19.81 14.75
C ALA A 311 9.85 18.81 15.60
N LEU A 312 11.00 18.33 15.09
CA LEU A 312 11.84 17.39 15.85
C LEU A 312 12.41 18.04 17.13
N ASN A 313 12.64 19.34 17.10
CA ASN A 313 13.10 20.10 18.28
C ASN A 313 12.07 20.12 19.42
N ASP A 314 10.77 19.99 19.12
CA ASP A 314 9.69 19.94 20.11
C ASP A 314 9.47 18.53 20.67
N ARG A 315 10.15 17.51 20.11
CA ARG A 315 10.09 16.11 20.50
C ARG A 315 11.47 15.45 20.54
N ARG A 316 12.43 16.10 21.16
CA ARG A 316 13.83 15.64 21.25
C ARG A 316 13.98 14.26 21.88
N ASP A 317 13.01 13.84 22.70
CA ASP A 317 12.96 12.51 23.30
C ASP A 317 12.77 11.37 22.29
N ASP A 318 12.25 11.67 21.10
CA ASP A 318 12.12 10.70 20.02
C ASP A 318 13.44 10.48 19.23
N ILE A 319 14.45 11.36 19.40
CA ILE A 319 15.72 11.29 18.64
C ILE A 319 16.44 9.95 18.82
N PRO A 320 16.56 9.35 20.03
CA PRO A 320 17.18 8.04 20.18
C PRO A 320 16.48 6.94 19.40
N LEU A 321 15.16 6.86 19.50
CA LEU A 321 14.36 5.86 18.79
C LEU A 321 14.49 6.02 17.27
N LEU A 322 14.45 7.26 16.78
CA LEU A 322 14.64 7.57 15.37
C LEU A 322 16.06 7.20 14.90
N ALA A 323 17.09 7.51 15.69
CA ALA A 323 18.49 7.20 15.34
C ALA A 323 18.71 5.68 15.26
N GLU A 324 18.22 4.91 16.24
CA GLU A 324 18.28 3.45 16.24
C GLU A 324 17.50 2.84 15.07
N HIS A 325 16.29 3.35 14.80
CA HIS A 325 15.49 2.94 13.67
C HIS A 325 16.21 3.14 12.34
N PHE A 326 16.84 4.30 12.12
CA PHE A 326 17.59 4.56 10.89
C PHE A 326 18.84 3.70 10.78
N LEU A 327 19.60 3.49 11.87
CA LEU A 327 20.74 2.56 11.87
C LEU A 327 20.31 1.13 11.53
N GLY A 328 19.16 0.69 12.06
CA GLY A 328 18.58 -0.64 11.77
C GLY A 328 18.13 -0.82 10.32
N GLN A 329 17.88 0.26 9.59
CA GLN A 329 17.54 0.20 8.15
C GLN A 329 18.78 0.14 7.24
N MET A 330 19.99 0.43 7.77
CA MET A 330 21.20 0.41 6.96
C MET A 330 21.63 -1.03 6.65
N HIS A 331 22.04 -1.25 5.41
CA HIS A 331 22.55 -2.55 4.97
C HIS A 331 24.05 -2.64 5.23
N GLY A 332 24.50 -3.68 5.94
CA GLY A 332 25.90 -3.93 6.25
C GLY A 332 26.13 -4.34 7.70
N GLN A 333 27.28 -3.98 8.26
CA GLN A 333 27.61 -4.28 9.65
C GLN A 333 26.76 -3.43 10.59
N ALA A 334 26.08 -4.05 11.56
CA ALA A 334 25.34 -3.32 12.58
C ALA A 334 26.29 -2.40 13.36
N LYS A 335 25.96 -1.09 13.38
CA LYS A 335 26.68 -0.09 14.17
C LYS A 335 25.80 0.43 15.31
N GLN A 336 26.43 0.86 16.37
CA GLN A 336 25.76 1.44 17.54
C GLN A 336 26.28 2.86 17.79
N LEU A 337 25.44 3.71 18.35
CA LEU A 337 25.85 5.03 18.85
C LEU A 337 26.30 4.91 20.32
N SER A 338 27.41 5.54 20.67
CA SER A 338 27.79 5.71 22.08
C SER A 338 26.79 6.64 22.78
N SER A 339 26.73 6.54 24.11
CA SER A 339 25.87 7.44 24.91
C SER A 339 26.23 8.92 24.72
N GLU A 340 27.52 9.21 24.52
CA GLU A 340 28.01 10.56 24.24
C GLU A 340 27.55 11.08 22.89
N ALA A 341 27.60 10.24 21.82
CA ALA A 341 27.11 10.57 20.51
C ALA A 341 25.60 10.82 20.54
N MET A 342 24.84 9.98 21.24
CA MET A 342 23.39 10.13 21.40
C MET A 342 23.04 11.43 22.13
N ASN A 343 23.75 11.75 23.22
CA ASN A 343 23.53 13.00 23.96
C ASN A 343 23.86 14.23 23.09
N HIS A 344 24.90 14.17 22.29
CA HIS A 344 25.22 15.23 21.34
C HIS A 344 24.10 15.45 20.32
N LEU A 345 23.58 14.37 19.69
CA LEU A 345 22.48 14.44 18.74
C LEU A 345 21.19 15.04 19.36
N LYS A 346 20.91 14.76 20.64
CA LYS A 346 19.74 15.35 21.35
C LYS A 346 19.85 16.86 21.53
N GLN A 347 21.07 17.40 21.62
CA GLN A 347 21.31 18.84 21.89
C GLN A 347 21.32 19.69 20.61
N LEU A 348 21.53 19.08 19.45
CA LEU A 348 21.57 19.77 18.16
C LEU A 348 20.22 20.40 17.81
N ASP A 349 20.27 21.47 17.02
CA ASP A 349 19.10 22.06 16.40
C ASP A 349 18.80 21.44 15.04
N TRP A 350 17.64 20.83 14.94
CA TRP A 350 17.20 20.09 13.76
C TRP A 350 16.29 20.93 12.87
N THR A 351 16.83 21.93 12.16
CA THR A 351 16.04 22.79 11.26
C THR A 351 15.44 22.04 10.08
N GLY A 352 16.10 20.97 9.59
CA GLY A 352 15.58 20.04 8.58
C GLY A 352 14.85 18.83 9.16
N ASN A 353 14.59 18.83 10.47
CA ASN A 353 13.80 17.83 11.20
C ASN A 353 14.30 16.40 11.00
N VAL A 354 13.38 15.44 10.89
CA VAL A 354 13.67 14.00 10.76
C VAL A 354 14.46 13.71 9.48
N ARG A 355 14.25 14.47 8.40
CA ARG A 355 15.02 14.32 7.17
C ARG A 355 16.50 14.66 7.38
N GLN A 356 16.79 15.71 8.11
CA GLN A 356 18.17 16.06 8.47
C GLN A 356 18.79 15.01 9.38
N LEU A 357 18.08 14.59 10.43
CA LEU A 357 18.55 13.54 11.33
C LEU A 357 18.90 12.25 10.56
N ARG A 358 18.05 11.80 9.66
CA ARG A 358 18.33 10.62 8.83
C ARG A 358 19.62 10.76 8.02
N ASN A 359 19.82 11.92 7.38
CA ASN A 359 21.03 12.17 6.59
C ASN A 359 22.29 12.18 7.47
N VAL A 360 22.19 12.73 8.68
CA VAL A 360 23.28 12.72 9.66
C VAL A 360 23.60 11.29 10.11
N ILE A 361 22.58 10.50 10.46
CA ILE A 361 22.76 9.09 10.85
C ILE A 361 23.39 8.27 9.72
N GLU A 362 22.97 8.49 8.48
CA GLU A 362 23.57 7.83 7.31
C GLU A 362 25.05 8.21 7.15
N ARG A 363 25.39 9.49 7.31
CA ARG A 363 26.77 9.96 7.28
C ARG A 363 27.62 9.36 8.39
N LEU A 364 27.09 9.32 9.61
CA LEU A 364 27.74 8.70 10.76
C LEU A 364 27.92 7.18 10.57
N TYR A 365 26.96 6.53 9.96
CA TYR A 365 27.08 5.10 9.64
C TYR A 365 28.20 4.85 8.62
N ILE A 366 28.34 5.68 7.60
CA ILE A 366 29.36 5.52 6.56
C ILE A 366 30.76 5.85 7.10
N LEU A 367 30.91 6.97 7.80
CA LEU A 367 32.20 7.55 8.15
C LEU A 367 32.70 7.23 9.58
N GLY A 368 31.78 6.85 10.48
CA GLY A 368 32.10 6.60 11.89
C GLY A 368 32.61 5.19 12.16
N SER A 369 33.18 5.00 13.33
CA SER A 369 33.62 3.73 13.89
C SER A 369 32.42 2.88 14.40
N ASN A 370 32.69 1.77 15.07
CA ASN A 370 31.71 1.00 15.81
C ASN A 370 32.23 0.67 17.21
N PRO A 371 31.66 1.22 18.29
CA PRO A 371 30.55 2.19 18.30
C PRO A 371 30.94 3.58 17.76
N ILE A 372 29.96 4.33 17.23
CA ILE A 372 30.11 5.73 16.79
C ILE A 372 30.30 6.59 18.02
N THR A 373 31.41 7.33 18.07
CA THR A 373 31.81 8.13 19.24
C THR A 373 31.19 9.53 19.28
N GLY A 374 31.20 10.17 20.45
CA GLY A 374 30.78 11.58 20.58
C GLY A 374 31.57 12.55 19.70
N ALA A 375 32.88 12.38 19.59
CA ALA A 375 33.74 13.21 18.74
C ALA A 375 33.40 13.06 17.24
N GLU A 376 33.01 11.86 16.79
CA GLU A 376 32.56 11.62 15.42
C GLU A 376 31.16 12.24 15.18
N ALA A 377 30.27 12.19 16.18
CA ALA A 377 29.00 12.87 16.11
C ALA A 377 29.17 14.40 16.01
N GLU A 378 30.06 14.99 16.79
CA GLU A 378 30.39 16.42 16.72
C GLU A 378 30.99 16.82 15.37
N ARG A 379 31.82 15.95 14.78
CA ARG A 379 32.52 16.22 13.50
C ARG A 379 31.58 16.06 12.29
N TYR A 380 30.64 15.15 12.31
CA TYR A 380 29.87 14.72 11.13
C TYR A 380 28.37 15.03 11.20
N ALA A 381 27.82 15.47 12.33
CA ALA A 381 26.43 15.90 12.48
C ALA A 381 26.17 17.38 12.09
#